data_2d77c9e41765ce5c5d8956b3b0f468d3
#
_entry.id   2d77c9e41765ce5c5d8956b3b0f468d3
#
_cell.length_a   1.000
_cell.length_b   1.000
_cell.length_c   1.000
_cell.angle_alpha   90.00
_cell.angle_beta   90.00
_cell.angle_gamma   90.00
#
_symmetry.space_group_name_H-M   'P 1'
#
loop_
_entity.id
_entity.type
_entity.pdbx_description
1 polymer ?
#
loop_
_entity_poly.entity_id
_entity_poly.type
_entity_poly.pdbx_seq_one_letter_code
_entity_poly.pdbx_strand_id
1 'polypeptide(L)'
;MPHSQDTTPIVLTIAGSDSGGGAGIQADIKAISATGGYACSVITAITSQNTLGVSAIHPIPLEHIESQLDAVFTDLNIVAVKVGMLADSEIIKVVADKIRQYQPKHLVVDPVMVATSGDLLLETNAISTLKQELLPLADLITPNLPEGAALIGGAVPQDEDQMGAMISELRALGAKAVLLKGGHLEKDDNSNDLLIMAESSELISAKRVATKNTHGTGCTLSSAIASYLAQGNRLHKSVYLGKQYISQAIANADKLEVGKGHGPVHHFFCGHTNVR
;
A
#
# COMPACT_ATOMS: atom_id res chain seq x y z
N MET A 1 -13.15 25.97 -25.97
CA MET A 1 -13.01 25.32 -24.68
C MET A 1 -11.53 25.21 -24.39
N PRO A 2 -11.01 25.69 -23.26
CA PRO A 2 -9.60 25.53 -22.98
C PRO A 2 -9.32 24.03 -22.83
N HIS A 3 -8.28 23.55 -23.51
CA HIS A 3 -7.73 22.22 -23.29
C HIS A 3 -7.47 22.07 -21.80
N SER A 4 -8.04 21.03 -21.14
CA SER A 4 -7.60 20.61 -19.83
C SER A 4 -6.10 20.33 -19.97
N GLN A 5 -5.27 21.15 -19.36
CA GLN A 5 -3.86 20.82 -19.22
C GLN A 5 -3.85 19.47 -18.51
N ASP A 6 -3.24 18.46 -19.12
CA ASP A 6 -2.96 17.16 -18.50
C ASP A 6 -1.94 17.40 -17.38
N THR A 7 -2.43 17.91 -16.25
CA THR A 7 -1.58 18.12 -15.07
C THR A 7 -1.32 16.76 -14.41
N THR A 8 -0.05 16.48 -14.15
CA THR A 8 0.34 15.27 -13.40
C THR A 8 -0.34 15.25 -12.05
N PRO A 9 -1.14 14.22 -11.71
CA PRO A 9 -1.84 14.14 -10.44
C PRO A 9 -0.86 13.95 -9.28
N ILE A 10 -1.12 14.63 -8.16
CA ILE A 10 -0.29 14.57 -6.97
C ILE A 10 -0.85 13.51 -6.02
N VAL A 11 0.02 12.59 -5.59
CA VAL A 11 -0.30 11.52 -4.66
C VAL A 11 0.61 11.63 -3.44
N LEU A 12 -0.01 11.72 -2.26
CA LEU A 12 0.70 11.71 -0.99
C LEU A 12 0.87 10.28 -0.49
N THR A 13 2.08 9.89 -0.12
CA THR A 13 2.31 8.70 0.71
C THR A 13 2.58 9.10 2.17
N ILE A 14 1.94 8.40 3.12
CA ILE A 14 2.13 8.53 4.57
C ILE A 14 2.60 7.17 5.07
N ALA A 15 3.91 7.03 5.35
CA ALA A 15 4.48 5.75 5.76
C ALA A 15 5.86 5.91 6.40
N GLY A 16 6.40 4.81 6.91
CA GLY A 16 7.79 4.71 7.33
C GLY A 16 8.77 4.74 6.15
N SER A 17 10.01 5.13 6.42
CA SER A 17 11.11 5.15 5.47
C SER A 17 11.90 3.84 5.55
N ASP A 18 12.12 3.17 4.42
CA ASP A 18 13.02 2.01 4.28
C ASP A 18 14.38 2.45 3.73
N SER A 19 15.43 2.40 4.57
CA SER A 19 16.79 2.79 4.17
C SER A 19 17.36 1.89 3.04
N GLY A 20 16.88 0.65 2.91
CA GLY A 20 17.21 -0.25 1.81
C GLY A 20 16.51 0.10 0.49
N GLY A 21 15.49 0.95 0.55
CA GLY A 21 14.82 1.52 -0.60
C GLY A 21 13.82 0.59 -1.30
N GLY A 22 13.52 -0.58 -0.74
CA GLY A 22 12.65 -1.60 -1.36
C GLY A 22 11.18 -1.50 -0.95
N ALA A 23 10.88 -0.91 0.20
CA ALA A 23 9.53 -0.75 0.76
C ALA A 23 9.30 0.68 1.26
N GLY A 24 8.26 0.90 2.07
CA GLY A 24 7.92 2.19 2.66
C GLY A 24 7.76 3.31 1.63
N ILE A 25 8.02 4.55 2.07
CA ILE A 25 7.90 5.72 1.18
C ILE A 25 8.79 5.60 -0.07
N GLN A 26 9.90 4.89 -0.02
CA GLN A 26 10.80 4.74 -1.17
C GLN A 26 10.15 3.89 -2.27
N ALA A 27 9.52 2.79 -1.92
CA ALA A 27 8.74 1.99 -2.88
C ALA A 27 7.53 2.76 -3.38
N ASP A 28 6.84 3.48 -2.48
CA ASP A 28 5.66 4.28 -2.80
C ASP A 28 5.98 5.37 -3.83
N ILE A 29 7.03 6.17 -3.60
CA ILE A 29 7.49 7.22 -4.51
C ILE A 29 7.84 6.62 -5.87
N LYS A 30 8.59 5.50 -5.90
CA LYS A 30 8.95 4.81 -7.15
C LYS A 30 7.71 4.32 -7.90
N ALA A 31 6.75 3.69 -7.21
CA ALA A 31 5.54 3.16 -7.82
C ALA A 31 4.65 4.27 -8.38
N ILE A 32 4.39 5.33 -7.60
CA ILE A 32 3.61 6.49 -8.03
C ILE A 32 4.25 7.15 -9.25
N SER A 33 5.58 7.37 -9.21
CA SER A 33 6.30 8.00 -10.32
C SER A 33 6.32 7.13 -11.57
N ALA A 34 6.52 5.80 -11.43
CA ALA A 34 6.53 4.88 -12.56
C ALA A 34 5.15 4.69 -13.20
N THR A 35 4.07 4.97 -12.47
CA THR A 35 2.68 4.87 -12.95
C THR A 35 2.07 6.21 -13.36
N GLY A 36 2.86 7.30 -13.43
CA GLY A 36 2.46 8.58 -13.99
C GLY A 36 1.94 9.63 -13.01
N GLY A 37 2.11 9.43 -11.69
CA GLY A 37 1.82 10.43 -10.65
C GLY A 37 3.06 11.20 -10.19
N TYR A 38 2.84 12.38 -9.59
CA TYR A 38 3.84 13.08 -8.78
C TYR A 38 3.70 12.63 -7.32
N ALA A 39 4.76 12.13 -6.73
CA ALA A 39 4.77 11.65 -5.35
C ALA A 39 5.30 12.72 -4.39
N CYS A 40 4.54 13.02 -3.33
CA CYS A 40 5.04 13.67 -2.12
C CYS A 40 4.89 12.72 -0.91
N SER A 41 5.55 13.01 0.20
CA SER A 41 5.61 12.07 1.32
C SER A 41 5.54 12.74 2.68
N VAL A 42 4.92 12.04 3.63
CA VAL A 42 4.99 12.27 5.09
C VAL A 42 5.62 11.03 5.71
N ILE A 43 6.70 11.22 6.45
CA ILE A 43 7.46 10.15 7.08
C ILE A 43 6.95 9.95 8.51
N THR A 44 6.51 8.73 8.84
CA THR A 44 6.00 8.38 10.17
C THR A 44 7.06 7.75 11.06
N ALA A 45 8.04 7.08 10.47
CA ALA A 45 9.19 6.50 11.16
C ALA A 45 10.38 6.36 10.21
N ILE A 46 11.58 6.37 10.75
CA ILE A 46 12.81 6.01 10.06
C ILE A 46 13.16 4.58 10.45
N THR A 47 13.39 3.68 9.49
CA THR A 47 13.90 2.34 9.78
C THR A 47 15.35 2.20 9.36
N SER A 48 16.13 1.51 10.16
CA SER A 48 17.43 0.94 9.76
C SER A 48 17.14 -0.44 9.17
N GLN A 49 16.94 -0.49 7.88
CA GLN A 49 16.44 -1.67 7.16
C GLN A 49 17.28 -1.96 5.92
N ASN A 50 17.42 -3.24 5.60
CA ASN A 50 18.02 -3.72 4.38
C ASN A 50 17.32 -5.01 3.92
N THR A 51 17.86 -5.72 2.92
CA THR A 51 17.25 -6.95 2.38
C THR A 51 17.25 -8.14 3.36
N LEU A 52 17.96 -8.04 4.50
CA LEU A 52 18.02 -9.09 5.53
C LEU A 52 17.01 -8.87 6.67
N GLY A 53 16.54 -7.65 6.89
CA GLY A 53 15.57 -7.34 7.93
C GLY A 53 15.65 -5.89 8.45
N VAL A 54 14.88 -5.62 9.51
CA VAL A 54 14.80 -4.35 10.22
C VAL A 54 15.61 -4.44 11.50
N SER A 55 16.67 -3.63 11.64
CA SER A 55 17.54 -3.60 12.84
C SER A 55 17.16 -2.53 13.85
N ALA A 56 16.49 -1.45 13.43
CA ALA A 56 16.01 -0.38 14.31
C ALA A 56 14.86 0.39 13.67
N ILE A 57 13.97 0.92 14.52
CA ILE A 57 12.86 1.80 14.13
C ILE A 57 12.91 3.02 15.03
N HIS A 58 12.89 4.23 14.45
CA HIS A 58 12.78 5.48 15.15
C HIS A 58 11.49 6.21 14.72
N PRO A 59 10.44 6.24 15.56
CA PRO A 59 9.22 6.99 15.27
C PRO A 59 9.52 8.48 15.14
N ILE A 60 8.85 9.15 14.20
CA ILE A 60 8.87 10.60 14.09
C ILE A 60 7.93 11.18 15.15
N PRO A 61 8.33 12.21 15.90
CA PRO A 61 7.45 12.87 16.87
C PRO A 61 6.16 13.38 16.24
N LEU A 62 5.03 13.26 16.96
CA LEU A 62 3.69 13.56 16.45
C LEU A 62 3.57 14.97 15.86
N GLU A 63 4.16 15.97 16.56
CA GLU A 63 4.17 17.36 16.08
C GLU A 63 4.86 17.52 14.72
N HIS A 64 5.86 16.69 14.42
CA HIS A 64 6.51 16.70 13.12
C HIS A 64 5.70 15.98 12.05
N ILE A 65 4.95 14.94 12.40
CA ILE A 65 4.01 14.27 11.48
C ILE A 65 2.88 15.24 11.11
N GLU A 66 2.29 15.94 12.10
CA GLU A 66 1.28 16.96 11.86
C GLU A 66 1.82 18.09 10.97
N SER A 67 2.99 18.60 11.29
CA SER A 67 3.62 19.67 10.52
C SER A 67 3.92 19.28 9.07
N GLN A 68 4.38 18.05 8.82
CA GLN A 68 4.56 17.53 7.46
C GLN A 68 3.22 17.45 6.71
N LEU A 69 2.16 16.93 7.36
CA LEU A 69 0.82 16.84 6.77
C LEU A 69 0.29 18.22 6.40
N ASP A 70 0.34 19.18 7.33
CA ASP A 70 -0.11 20.55 7.09
C ASP A 70 0.69 21.23 5.98
N ALA A 71 2.01 21.06 5.95
CA ALA A 71 2.85 21.64 4.91
C ALA A 71 2.48 21.18 3.49
N VAL A 72 2.22 19.87 3.32
CA VAL A 72 1.90 19.35 1.98
C VAL A 72 0.44 19.58 1.59
N PHE A 73 -0.52 19.46 2.51
CA PHE A 73 -1.94 19.66 2.20
C PHE A 73 -2.30 21.13 1.97
N THR A 74 -1.60 22.08 2.59
CA THR A 74 -1.89 23.51 2.39
C THR A 74 -1.30 24.09 1.10
N ASP A 75 -0.29 23.45 0.53
CA ASP A 75 0.41 23.93 -0.68
C ASP A 75 0.07 23.10 -1.94
N LEU A 76 -0.07 21.78 -1.80
CA LEU A 76 -0.20 20.87 -2.92
C LEU A 76 -1.67 20.43 -3.14
N ASN A 77 -2.10 20.39 -4.41
CA ASN A 77 -3.41 19.83 -4.77
C ASN A 77 -3.37 18.29 -4.77
N ILE A 78 -3.38 17.69 -3.55
CA ILE A 78 -3.32 16.24 -3.36
C ILE A 78 -4.64 15.61 -3.79
N VAL A 79 -4.59 14.73 -4.79
CA VAL A 79 -5.77 14.04 -5.33
C VAL A 79 -6.00 12.70 -4.63
N ALA A 80 -4.93 11.98 -4.32
CA ALA A 80 -5.01 10.70 -3.63
C ALA A 80 -3.98 10.61 -2.51
N VAL A 81 -4.31 9.87 -1.47
CA VAL A 81 -3.43 9.54 -0.35
C VAL A 81 -3.29 8.03 -0.28
N LYS A 82 -2.06 7.55 -0.13
CA LYS A 82 -1.76 6.17 0.29
C LYS A 82 -1.20 6.21 1.70
N VAL A 83 -1.80 5.45 2.59
CA VAL A 83 -1.27 5.22 3.95
C VAL A 83 -0.65 3.82 4.00
N GLY A 84 0.57 3.75 4.52
CA GLY A 84 1.25 2.48 4.81
C GLY A 84 1.50 2.28 6.30
N MET A 85 2.74 1.98 6.69
CA MET A 85 3.12 1.72 8.07
C MET A 85 2.86 2.92 9.00
N LEU A 86 2.01 2.70 10.02
CA LEU A 86 1.77 3.59 11.15
C LEU A 86 2.08 2.81 12.43
N ALA A 87 3.15 3.16 13.13
CA ALA A 87 3.73 2.32 14.19
C ALA A 87 2.82 2.10 15.40
N ASP A 88 2.03 3.11 15.79
CA ASP A 88 1.24 3.11 17.03
C ASP A 88 -0.13 3.83 16.89
N SER A 89 -0.93 3.75 17.96
CA SER A 89 -2.28 4.31 18.02
C SER A 89 -2.32 5.84 17.89
N GLU A 90 -1.32 6.56 18.40
CA GLU A 90 -1.33 8.02 18.40
C GLU A 90 -1.03 8.56 16.99
N ILE A 91 -0.09 7.93 16.28
CA ILE A 91 0.16 8.24 14.87
C ILE A 91 -1.08 7.98 14.01
N ILE A 92 -1.79 6.87 14.26
CA ILE A 92 -3.04 6.54 13.54
C ILE A 92 -4.09 7.64 13.75
N LYS A 93 -4.29 8.11 14.99
CA LYS A 93 -5.23 9.18 15.31
C LYS A 93 -4.88 10.49 14.60
N VAL A 94 -3.61 10.91 14.69
CA VAL A 94 -3.12 12.11 14.02
C VAL A 94 -3.38 12.03 12.51
N VAL A 95 -3.04 10.93 11.87
CA VAL A 95 -3.27 10.75 10.43
C VAL A 95 -4.76 10.78 10.11
N ALA A 96 -5.60 10.06 10.89
CA ALA A 96 -7.04 10.03 10.68
C ALA A 96 -7.68 11.43 10.83
N ASP A 97 -7.26 12.22 11.83
CA ASP A 97 -7.75 13.58 12.04
C ASP A 97 -7.37 14.51 10.89
N LYS A 98 -6.15 14.42 10.37
CA LYS A 98 -5.72 15.19 9.20
C LYS A 98 -6.45 14.76 7.92
N ILE A 99 -6.74 13.47 7.74
CA ILE A 99 -7.58 12.99 6.63
C ILE A 99 -9.02 13.53 6.74
N ARG A 100 -9.60 13.59 7.95
CA ARG A 100 -10.91 14.22 8.17
C ARG A 100 -10.89 15.72 7.90
N GLN A 101 -9.80 16.40 8.27
CA GLN A 101 -9.62 17.84 8.07
C GLN A 101 -9.50 18.21 6.60
N TYR A 102 -8.63 17.52 5.86
CA TYR A 102 -8.28 17.88 4.46
C TYR A 102 -9.12 17.17 3.40
N GLN A 103 -9.79 16.07 3.74
CA GLN A 103 -10.73 15.31 2.90
C GLN A 103 -10.19 15.04 1.48
N PRO A 104 -9.04 14.37 1.33
CA PRO A 104 -8.53 14.01 0.01
C PRO A 104 -9.56 13.21 -0.76
N LYS A 105 -9.57 13.36 -2.10
CA LYS A 105 -10.58 12.72 -2.96
C LYS A 105 -10.53 11.19 -2.89
N HIS A 106 -9.32 10.62 -2.75
CA HIS A 106 -9.11 9.18 -2.67
C HIS A 106 -8.16 8.84 -1.52
N LEU A 107 -8.52 7.80 -0.74
CA LEU A 107 -7.71 7.25 0.34
C LEU A 107 -7.54 5.74 0.17
N VAL A 108 -6.30 5.30 0.01
CA VAL A 108 -5.89 3.89 0.00
C VAL A 108 -5.10 3.59 1.26
N VAL A 109 -5.53 2.62 2.06
CA VAL A 109 -4.83 2.21 3.30
C VAL A 109 -4.30 0.78 3.15
N ASP A 110 -2.99 0.63 3.20
CA ASP A 110 -2.31 -0.67 3.32
C ASP A 110 -2.04 -0.91 4.81
N PRO A 111 -2.78 -1.81 5.47
CA PRO A 111 -2.72 -1.98 6.92
C PRO A 111 -1.49 -2.80 7.34
N VAL A 112 -0.30 -2.26 7.07
CA VAL A 112 0.97 -2.94 7.29
C VAL A 112 1.16 -3.24 8.77
N MET A 113 1.20 -4.53 9.14
CA MET A 113 1.39 -5.00 10.51
C MET A 113 2.76 -5.62 10.73
N VAL A 114 3.30 -6.28 9.70
CA VAL A 114 4.56 -7.04 9.76
C VAL A 114 5.39 -6.78 8.52
N ALA A 115 6.70 -6.62 8.67
CA ALA A 115 7.64 -6.53 7.55
C ALA A 115 7.75 -7.86 6.81
N THR A 116 8.24 -7.85 5.56
CA THR A 116 8.54 -9.07 4.78
C THR A 116 9.52 -10.00 5.51
N SER A 117 10.39 -9.45 6.35
CA SER A 117 11.32 -10.18 7.22
C SER A 117 10.67 -10.86 8.43
N GLY A 118 9.39 -10.57 8.74
CA GLY A 118 8.67 -11.06 9.91
C GLY A 118 8.73 -10.12 11.12
N ASP A 119 9.41 -8.98 11.02
CA ASP A 119 9.49 -8.01 12.10
C ASP A 119 8.16 -7.29 12.30
N LEU A 120 7.70 -7.16 13.56
CA LEU A 120 6.45 -6.46 13.91
C LEU A 120 6.63 -4.96 13.68
N LEU A 121 5.73 -4.35 12.89
CA LEU A 121 5.75 -2.93 12.52
C LEU A 121 4.58 -2.14 13.13
N LEU A 122 3.51 -2.81 13.55
CA LEU A 122 2.35 -2.21 14.20
C LEU A 122 2.17 -2.83 15.58
N GLU A 123 2.01 -2.01 16.60
CA GLU A 123 1.69 -2.49 17.95
C GLU A 123 0.31 -3.18 17.96
N THR A 124 0.19 -4.28 18.71
CA THR A 124 -1.05 -5.08 18.74
C THR A 124 -2.27 -4.27 19.23
N ASN A 125 -2.07 -3.34 20.15
CA ASN A 125 -3.12 -2.44 20.66
C ASN A 125 -3.58 -1.40 19.62
N ALA A 126 -2.76 -1.11 18.60
CA ALA A 126 -3.08 -0.14 17.56
C ALA A 126 -4.06 -0.68 16.49
N ILE A 127 -4.26 -2.01 16.41
CA ILE A 127 -5.21 -2.61 15.45
C ILE A 127 -6.64 -2.11 15.70
N SER A 128 -7.05 -1.99 16.97
CA SER A 128 -8.38 -1.47 17.32
C SER A 128 -8.54 -0.01 16.89
N THR A 129 -7.53 0.83 17.12
CA THR A 129 -7.51 2.23 16.69
C THR A 129 -7.56 2.34 15.16
N LEU A 130 -6.79 1.52 14.45
CA LEU A 130 -6.80 1.46 12.99
C LEU A 130 -8.21 1.16 12.47
N LYS A 131 -8.89 0.15 13.03
CA LYS A 131 -10.26 -0.24 12.67
C LYS A 131 -11.29 0.85 12.94
N GLN A 132 -11.14 1.59 14.03
CA GLN A 132 -12.13 2.58 14.47
C GLN A 132 -11.92 3.94 13.82
N GLU A 133 -10.67 4.36 13.64
CA GLU A 133 -10.34 5.72 13.26
C GLU A 133 -10.00 5.89 11.78
N LEU A 134 -9.32 4.94 11.16
CA LEU A 134 -8.76 5.13 9.82
C LEU A 134 -9.45 4.29 8.74
N LEU A 135 -9.71 2.99 8.98
CA LEU A 135 -10.30 2.13 7.94
C LEU A 135 -11.66 2.62 7.44
N PRO A 136 -12.56 3.17 8.27
CA PRO A 136 -13.85 3.68 7.79
C PRO A 136 -13.75 4.90 6.87
N LEU A 137 -12.60 5.58 6.84
CA LEU A 137 -12.35 6.71 5.95
C LEU A 137 -11.86 6.26 4.56
N ALA A 138 -11.39 5.01 4.43
CA ALA A 138 -10.73 4.52 3.23
C ALA A 138 -11.69 4.22 2.08
N ASP A 139 -11.30 4.60 0.86
CA ASP A 139 -11.94 4.11 -0.37
C ASP A 139 -11.54 2.66 -0.65
N LEU A 140 -10.31 2.28 -0.28
CA LEU A 140 -9.78 0.94 -0.42
C LEU A 140 -8.82 0.61 0.73
N ILE A 141 -8.97 -0.57 1.31
CA ILE A 141 -7.93 -1.17 2.15
C ILE A 141 -7.34 -2.39 1.45
N THR A 142 -6.03 -2.64 1.66
CA THR A 142 -5.29 -3.68 0.91
C THR A 142 -4.61 -4.70 1.82
N PRO A 143 -5.32 -5.37 2.75
CA PRO A 143 -4.71 -6.35 3.64
C PRO A 143 -4.22 -7.59 2.88
N ASN A 144 -3.10 -8.18 3.34
CA ASN A 144 -2.75 -9.55 2.98
C ASN A 144 -3.56 -10.54 3.84
N LEU A 145 -3.40 -11.86 3.63
CA LEU A 145 -4.20 -12.87 4.34
C LEU A 145 -4.01 -12.83 5.87
N PRO A 146 -2.77 -12.78 6.41
CA PRO A 146 -2.57 -12.59 7.85
C PRO A 146 -3.15 -11.28 8.39
N GLU A 147 -2.98 -10.16 7.68
CA GLU A 147 -3.54 -8.86 8.06
C GLU A 147 -5.07 -8.88 8.05
N GLY A 148 -5.69 -9.46 7.00
CA GLY A 148 -7.13 -9.62 6.91
C GLY A 148 -7.69 -10.45 8.07
N ALA A 149 -7.05 -11.57 8.39
CA ALA A 149 -7.41 -12.41 9.53
C ALA A 149 -7.29 -11.66 10.87
N ALA A 150 -6.19 -10.91 11.08
CA ALA A 150 -5.99 -10.11 12.28
C ALA A 150 -7.06 -9.00 12.44
N LEU A 151 -7.43 -8.34 11.34
CA LEU A 151 -8.46 -7.29 11.35
C LEU A 151 -9.84 -7.82 11.75
N ILE A 152 -10.22 -9.03 11.34
CA ILE A 152 -11.53 -9.61 11.68
C ILE A 152 -11.49 -10.52 12.92
N GLY A 153 -10.30 -10.79 13.46
CA GLY A 153 -10.13 -11.72 14.59
C GLY A 153 -10.36 -13.19 14.20
N GLY A 154 -10.10 -13.53 12.93
CA GLY A 154 -10.30 -14.85 12.34
C GLY A 154 -9.00 -15.65 12.15
N ALA A 155 -9.14 -16.84 11.56
CA ALA A 155 -8.01 -17.66 11.13
C ALA A 155 -7.48 -17.19 9.78
N VAL A 156 -6.18 -17.40 9.52
CA VAL A 156 -5.57 -17.10 8.21
C VAL A 156 -6.08 -18.11 7.18
N PRO A 157 -6.71 -17.66 6.07
CA PRO A 157 -7.25 -18.55 5.05
C PRO A 157 -6.15 -19.31 4.34
N GLN A 158 -6.43 -20.57 3.99
CA GLN A 158 -5.48 -21.48 3.35
C GLN A 158 -5.79 -21.73 1.86
N ASP A 159 -6.97 -21.28 1.40
CA ASP A 159 -7.46 -21.43 0.04
C ASP A 159 -8.44 -20.29 -0.32
N GLU A 160 -8.89 -20.24 -1.57
CA GLU A 160 -9.81 -19.21 -2.07
C GLU A 160 -11.21 -19.31 -1.47
N ASP A 161 -11.70 -20.51 -1.14
CA ASP A 161 -13.01 -20.69 -0.51
C ASP A 161 -13.02 -20.05 0.88
N GLN A 162 -11.94 -20.24 1.64
CA GLN A 162 -11.76 -19.60 2.96
C GLN A 162 -11.57 -18.07 2.83
N MET A 163 -10.90 -17.58 1.76
CA MET A 163 -10.89 -16.14 1.46
C MET A 163 -12.32 -15.63 1.21
N GLY A 164 -13.12 -16.38 0.45
CA GLY A 164 -14.53 -16.06 0.20
C GLY A 164 -15.36 -16.00 1.47
N ALA A 165 -15.08 -16.86 2.45
CA ALA A 165 -15.77 -16.85 3.74
C ALA A 165 -15.53 -15.59 4.58
N MET A 166 -14.44 -14.84 4.34
CA MET A 166 -14.11 -13.61 5.06
C MET A 166 -14.86 -12.36 4.54
N ILE A 167 -15.58 -12.44 3.43
CA ILE A 167 -16.17 -11.28 2.74
C ILE A 167 -17.06 -10.45 3.66
N SER A 168 -17.92 -11.09 4.44
CA SER A 168 -18.89 -10.41 5.31
C SER A 168 -18.20 -9.58 6.38
N GLU A 169 -17.24 -10.19 7.08
CA GLU A 169 -16.50 -9.56 8.17
C GLU A 169 -15.56 -8.46 7.64
N LEU A 170 -14.95 -8.65 6.48
CA LEU A 170 -14.11 -7.64 5.84
C LEU A 170 -14.92 -6.42 5.40
N ARG A 171 -16.14 -6.60 4.87
CA ARG A 171 -17.07 -5.50 4.59
C ARG A 171 -17.45 -4.71 5.85
N ALA A 172 -17.62 -5.42 6.98
CA ALA A 172 -17.99 -4.81 8.26
C ALA A 172 -16.88 -3.89 8.84
N LEU A 173 -15.65 -3.89 8.27
CA LEU A 173 -14.59 -2.94 8.67
C LEU A 173 -14.90 -1.48 8.28
N GLY A 174 -15.91 -1.25 7.45
CA GLY A 174 -16.40 0.11 7.12
C GLY A 174 -15.68 0.81 5.98
N ALA A 175 -14.62 0.27 5.41
CA ALA A 175 -14.01 0.78 4.19
C ALA A 175 -14.96 0.58 2.98
N LYS A 176 -14.90 1.46 1.96
CA LYS A 176 -15.77 1.34 0.77
C LYS A 176 -15.47 0.08 -0.05
N ALA A 177 -14.22 -0.39 -0.03
CA ALA A 177 -13.79 -1.64 -0.66
C ALA A 177 -12.59 -2.26 0.06
N VAL A 178 -12.40 -3.57 -0.14
CA VAL A 178 -11.25 -4.32 0.39
C VAL A 178 -10.61 -5.10 -0.76
N LEU A 179 -9.31 -5.02 -0.90
CA LEU A 179 -8.50 -5.91 -1.74
C LEU A 179 -7.73 -6.88 -0.83
N LEU A 180 -8.28 -8.07 -0.61
CA LEU A 180 -7.61 -9.12 0.14
C LEU A 180 -6.56 -9.79 -0.77
N LYS A 181 -5.27 -9.59 -0.42
CA LYS A 181 -4.13 -10.06 -1.24
C LYS A 181 -3.84 -11.53 -1.01
N GLY A 182 -4.07 -12.39 -2.02
CA GLY A 182 -3.92 -13.85 -1.93
C GLY A 182 -2.50 -14.38 -2.19
N GLY A 183 -1.51 -13.51 -2.30
CA GLY A 183 -0.11 -13.91 -2.59
C GLY A 183 0.51 -14.91 -1.59
N HIS A 184 -0.07 -15.13 -0.44
CA HIS A 184 0.37 -16.07 0.60
C HIS A 184 -0.21 -17.48 0.46
N LEU A 185 -1.07 -17.76 -0.52
CA LEU A 185 -1.56 -19.11 -0.81
C LEU A 185 -0.48 -19.91 -1.58
N GLU A 186 0.48 -20.50 -0.87
CA GLU A 186 1.68 -21.11 -1.46
C GLU A 186 1.40 -22.31 -2.36
N LYS A 187 0.24 -22.95 -2.22
CA LYS A 187 -0.14 -24.17 -2.98
C LYS A 187 -0.79 -23.87 -4.33
N ASP A 188 -0.99 -22.59 -4.68
CA ASP A 188 -1.63 -22.17 -5.91
C ASP A 188 -0.59 -21.65 -6.91
N ASP A 189 -0.66 -22.11 -8.15
CA ASP A 189 0.13 -21.59 -9.28
C ASP A 189 -0.22 -20.14 -9.63
N ASN A 190 -1.30 -19.64 -9.05
CA ASN A 190 -1.76 -18.26 -9.17
C ASN A 190 -1.52 -17.48 -7.89
N SER A 191 -1.46 -16.17 -8.02
CA SER A 191 -1.46 -15.20 -6.94
C SER A 191 -2.71 -14.34 -7.09
N ASN A 192 -3.88 -14.94 -6.77
CA ASN A 192 -5.17 -14.30 -6.93
C ASN A 192 -5.47 -13.40 -5.73
N ASP A 193 -6.01 -12.20 -6.00
CA ASP A 193 -6.48 -11.28 -4.97
C ASP A 193 -8.01 -11.20 -5.07
N LEU A 194 -8.68 -11.03 -3.92
CA LEU A 194 -10.13 -10.90 -3.85
C LEU A 194 -10.50 -9.43 -3.63
N LEU A 195 -11.07 -8.79 -4.67
CA LEU A 195 -11.64 -7.46 -4.55
C LEU A 195 -13.08 -7.55 -4.05
N ILE A 196 -13.33 -6.97 -2.88
CA ILE A 196 -14.63 -6.95 -2.20
C ILE A 196 -15.16 -5.52 -2.26
N MET A 197 -16.30 -5.31 -2.91
CA MET A 197 -17.03 -4.04 -2.98
C MET A 197 -18.37 -4.17 -2.23
N ALA A 198 -19.13 -3.09 -2.11
CA ALA A 198 -20.38 -3.08 -1.34
C ALA A 198 -21.33 -4.23 -1.75
N GLU A 199 -21.60 -4.39 -3.06
CA GLU A 199 -22.59 -5.32 -3.57
C GLU A 199 -21.99 -6.51 -4.35
N SER A 200 -20.68 -6.56 -4.54
CA SER A 200 -20.00 -7.58 -5.34
C SER A 200 -18.66 -7.97 -4.79
N SER A 201 -18.16 -9.11 -5.24
CA SER A 201 -16.77 -9.52 -5.05
C SER A 201 -16.25 -10.17 -6.32
N GLU A 202 -14.97 -10.05 -6.59
CA GLU A 202 -14.32 -10.55 -7.81
C GLU A 202 -12.90 -11.00 -7.51
N LEU A 203 -12.49 -12.14 -8.08
CA LEU A 203 -11.09 -12.60 -8.06
C LEU A 203 -10.31 -11.92 -9.20
N ILE A 204 -9.20 -11.28 -8.83
CA ILE A 204 -8.25 -10.68 -9.76
C ILE A 204 -7.05 -11.59 -9.87
N SER A 205 -7.01 -12.35 -10.96
CA SER A 205 -6.02 -13.41 -11.15
C SER A 205 -4.70 -12.88 -11.73
N ALA A 206 -3.60 -13.46 -11.25
CA ALA A 206 -2.27 -13.31 -11.85
C ALA A 206 -1.47 -14.60 -11.64
N LYS A 207 -0.59 -14.95 -12.57
CA LYS A 207 0.33 -16.06 -12.39
C LYS A 207 1.35 -15.75 -11.29
N ARG A 208 1.64 -16.73 -10.46
CA ARG A 208 2.70 -16.65 -9.48
C ARG A 208 4.05 -16.64 -10.17
N VAL A 209 4.93 -15.77 -9.75
CA VAL A 209 6.33 -15.71 -10.21
C VAL A 209 7.20 -16.35 -9.13
N ALA A 210 8.00 -17.32 -9.54
CA ALA A 210 8.96 -17.99 -8.64
C ALA A 210 10.19 -17.09 -8.46
N THR A 211 10.16 -16.22 -7.46
CA THR A 211 11.29 -15.37 -7.07
C THR A 211 11.27 -15.12 -5.57
N LYS A 212 12.45 -14.89 -4.98
CA LYS A 212 12.62 -14.42 -3.59
C LYS A 212 12.59 -12.89 -3.47
N ASN A 213 12.62 -12.18 -4.59
CA ASN A 213 12.73 -10.73 -4.66
C ASN A 213 11.34 -10.09 -4.63
N THR A 214 10.67 -10.17 -3.48
CA THR A 214 9.29 -9.72 -3.26
C THR A 214 9.17 -8.57 -2.25
N HIS A 215 10.31 -8.04 -1.78
CA HIS A 215 10.31 -6.94 -0.81
C HIS A 215 9.62 -5.69 -1.38
N GLY A 216 8.67 -5.14 -0.61
CA GLY A 216 7.89 -3.97 -0.99
C GLY A 216 6.73 -4.23 -1.95
N THR A 217 6.36 -5.47 -2.23
CA THR A 217 5.22 -5.82 -3.10
C THR A 217 3.92 -5.13 -2.66
N GLY A 218 3.57 -5.17 -1.37
CA GLY A 218 2.36 -4.54 -0.82
C GLY A 218 2.37 -3.02 -0.99
N CYS A 219 3.44 -2.36 -0.56
CA CYS A 219 3.63 -0.93 -0.71
C CYS A 219 3.51 -0.49 -2.18
N THR A 220 4.16 -1.22 -3.08
CA THR A 220 4.14 -0.95 -4.52
C THR A 220 2.74 -1.09 -5.12
N LEU A 221 1.99 -2.15 -4.76
CA LEU A 221 0.63 -2.36 -5.25
C LEU A 221 -0.32 -1.26 -4.79
N SER A 222 -0.37 -0.98 -3.49
CA SER A 222 -1.27 0.02 -2.91
C SER A 222 -0.98 1.42 -3.44
N SER A 223 0.28 1.77 -3.64
CA SER A 223 0.71 3.06 -4.20
C SER A 223 0.42 3.20 -5.70
N ALA A 224 0.59 2.12 -6.48
CA ALA A 224 0.18 2.11 -7.88
C ALA A 224 -1.34 2.29 -8.03
N ILE A 225 -2.14 1.65 -7.17
CA ILE A 225 -3.60 1.82 -7.15
C ILE A 225 -3.97 3.27 -6.83
N ALA A 226 -3.35 3.87 -5.80
CA ALA A 226 -3.56 5.27 -5.45
C ALA A 226 -3.22 6.22 -6.61
N SER A 227 -2.12 5.95 -7.33
CA SER A 227 -1.71 6.70 -8.52
C SER A 227 -2.74 6.60 -9.65
N TYR A 228 -3.26 5.40 -9.93
CA TYR A 228 -4.29 5.23 -10.96
C TYR A 228 -5.64 5.85 -10.58
N LEU A 229 -6.02 5.86 -9.29
CA LEU A 229 -7.18 6.59 -8.79
C LEU A 229 -7.01 8.10 -8.99
N ALA A 230 -5.82 8.64 -8.69
CA ALA A 230 -5.51 10.05 -8.86
C ALA A 230 -5.61 10.50 -10.32
N GLN A 231 -5.34 9.60 -11.28
CA GLN A 231 -5.52 9.83 -12.72
C GLN A 231 -6.98 9.77 -13.18
N GLY A 232 -7.94 9.60 -12.28
CA GLY A 232 -9.37 9.58 -12.58
C GLY A 232 -9.94 8.23 -13.00
N ASN A 233 -9.18 7.14 -12.87
CA ASN A 233 -9.72 5.80 -13.11
C ASN A 233 -10.71 5.42 -11.99
N ARG A 234 -11.73 4.61 -12.34
CA ARG A 234 -12.62 3.99 -11.35
C ARG A 234 -11.86 2.96 -10.51
N LEU A 235 -12.31 2.70 -9.30
CA LEU A 235 -11.65 1.81 -8.33
C LEU A 235 -11.29 0.45 -8.93
N HIS A 236 -12.26 -0.27 -9.50
CA HIS A 236 -12.03 -1.57 -10.14
C HIS A 236 -10.88 -1.51 -11.19
N LYS A 237 -10.91 -0.49 -12.08
CA LYS A 237 -9.88 -0.32 -13.10
C LYS A 237 -8.52 -0.01 -12.48
N SER A 238 -8.46 0.79 -11.42
CA SER A 238 -7.23 1.13 -10.71
C SER A 238 -6.61 -0.09 -10.04
N VAL A 239 -7.42 -0.93 -9.42
CA VAL A 239 -6.96 -2.21 -8.82
C VAL A 239 -6.42 -3.14 -9.90
N TYR A 240 -7.12 -3.30 -11.02
CA TYR A 240 -6.68 -4.12 -12.15
C TYR A 240 -5.32 -3.64 -12.71
N LEU A 241 -5.19 -2.33 -12.98
CA LEU A 241 -3.94 -1.75 -13.46
C LEU A 241 -2.80 -1.89 -12.44
N GLY A 242 -3.09 -1.68 -11.14
CA GLY A 242 -2.14 -1.91 -10.06
C GLY A 242 -1.66 -3.34 -10.00
N LYS A 243 -2.58 -4.32 -10.14
CA LYS A 243 -2.23 -5.75 -10.19
C LYS A 243 -1.36 -6.09 -11.40
N GLN A 244 -1.66 -5.55 -12.58
CA GLN A 244 -0.82 -5.72 -13.77
C GLN A 244 0.58 -5.14 -13.55
N TYR A 245 0.68 -3.92 -13.01
CA TYR A 245 1.94 -3.26 -12.74
C TYR A 245 2.80 -4.05 -11.76
N ILE A 246 2.25 -4.47 -10.60
CA ILE A 246 3.03 -5.22 -9.61
C ILE A 246 3.45 -6.59 -10.13
N SER A 247 2.60 -7.28 -10.90
CA SER A 247 2.94 -8.56 -11.50
C SER A 247 4.15 -8.45 -12.44
N GLN A 248 4.22 -7.39 -13.23
CA GLN A 248 5.37 -7.10 -14.08
C GLN A 248 6.61 -6.69 -13.27
N ALA A 249 6.43 -5.91 -12.22
CA ALA A 249 7.53 -5.52 -11.33
C ALA A 249 8.17 -6.74 -10.64
N ILE A 250 7.35 -7.72 -10.21
CA ILE A 250 7.83 -8.99 -9.65
C ILE A 250 8.49 -9.86 -10.71
N ALA A 251 7.89 -9.99 -11.91
CA ALA A 251 8.44 -10.80 -13.00
C ALA A 251 9.82 -10.31 -13.49
N ASN A 252 10.16 -9.06 -13.23
CA ASN A 252 11.44 -8.47 -13.57
C ASN A 252 12.37 -8.27 -12.37
N ALA A 253 11.97 -8.68 -11.17
CA ALA A 253 12.71 -8.40 -9.93
C ALA A 253 14.11 -9.03 -9.92
N ASP A 254 14.27 -10.22 -10.51
CA ASP A 254 15.55 -10.93 -10.57
C ASP A 254 16.58 -10.25 -11.50
N LYS A 255 16.17 -9.22 -12.27
CA LYS A 255 17.10 -8.36 -13.01
C LYS A 255 17.83 -7.34 -12.11
N LEU A 256 17.36 -7.19 -10.85
CA LEU A 256 17.99 -6.33 -9.86
C LEU A 256 18.86 -7.20 -8.94
N GLU A 257 20.16 -6.93 -8.91
CA GLU A 257 21.09 -7.53 -7.96
C GLU A 257 21.24 -6.64 -6.73
N VAL A 258 20.20 -6.63 -5.86
CA VAL A 258 20.13 -5.76 -4.68
C VAL A 258 20.17 -6.58 -3.40
N GLY A 259 21.26 -6.43 -2.65
CA GLY A 259 21.42 -7.05 -1.34
C GLY A 259 21.63 -8.56 -1.36
N LYS A 260 21.65 -9.17 -0.16
CA LYS A 260 21.93 -10.61 0.03
C LYS A 260 20.71 -11.40 0.48
N GLY A 261 19.63 -10.72 0.88
CA GLY A 261 18.39 -11.30 1.38
C GLY A 261 17.25 -11.27 0.36
N HIS A 262 16.05 -10.90 0.82
CA HIS A 262 14.89 -10.68 -0.03
C HIS A 262 15.04 -9.34 -0.77
N GLY A 263 15.34 -9.40 -2.08
CA GLY A 263 15.48 -8.20 -2.91
C GLY A 263 14.15 -7.52 -3.20
N PRO A 264 14.19 -6.25 -3.66
CA PRO A 264 12.98 -5.49 -4.00
C PRO A 264 12.42 -5.89 -5.37
N VAL A 265 11.14 -5.55 -5.60
CA VAL A 265 10.53 -5.59 -6.92
C VAL A 265 11.16 -4.54 -7.85
N HIS A 266 11.11 -4.76 -9.17
CA HIS A 266 11.69 -3.83 -10.15
C HIS A 266 10.69 -2.79 -10.61
N HIS A 267 10.60 -1.63 -9.92
CA HIS A 267 9.61 -0.59 -10.20
C HIS A 267 9.69 -0.01 -11.63
N PHE A 268 10.89 0.06 -12.23
CA PHE A 268 11.13 0.66 -13.55
C PHE A 268 11.45 -0.38 -14.63
N PHE A 269 10.75 -1.51 -14.61
CA PHE A 269 10.97 -2.65 -15.51
C PHE A 269 10.78 -2.34 -17.00
N CYS A 270 10.02 -1.31 -17.37
CA CYS A 270 9.85 -0.89 -18.75
C CYS A 270 11.09 -0.24 -19.38
N GLY A 271 12.19 -0.13 -18.62
CA GLY A 271 13.44 0.47 -19.08
C GLY A 271 13.45 1.99 -18.98
N HIS A 272 14.65 2.56 -18.91
CA HIS A 272 14.82 3.98 -19.13
C HIS A 272 14.62 4.20 -20.62
N THR A 273 13.62 5.00 -21.03
CA THR A 273 13.66 5.65 -22.32
C THR A 273 14.98 6.43 -22.33
N ASN A 274 15.94 5.98 -23.14
CA ASN A 274 17.17 6.74 -23.37
C ASN A 274 16.75 8.09 -23.94
N VAL A 275 16.59 9.08 -23.06
CA VAL A 275 16.58 10.48 -23.48
C VAL A 275 18.01 10.75 -23.91
N ARG A 276 18.28 10.61 -25.21
CA ARG A 276 19.48 11.09 -25.85
C ARG A 276 19.34 12.56 -26.18
#